data_337ffeb50304aa3bf500a6418c2ff1b9
#
_entry.id   337ffeb50304aa3bf500a6418c2ff1b9
#
_cell.length_a   1.000
_cell.length_b   1.000
_cell.length_c   1.000
_cell.angle_alpha   90.00
_cell.angle_beta   90.00
_cell.angle_gamma   90.00
#
_symmetry.space_group_name_H-M   'P 1'
#
loop_
_entity.id
_entity.type
_entity.pdbx_description
1 polymer ?
#
loop_
_entity_poly.entity_id
_entity_poly.type
_entity_poly.pdbx_seq_one_letter_code
_entity_poly.pdbx_strand_id
1 'polypeptide(L)'
;VEAGYDCLEFHLAHNYLPHSFLSAGFNHREDEYGGSFENRCRFPLEVIDEIRKNMPEGMPLFIRIDAQDDMLENGLTIEDVIRFCKIAKEHGVDVLDVSRGNIITAASMYEVPPIDVPNGFNIDNAARIRKETGMLTVGVGRINTAALAEEIISQDKVDMVVMGRAQLADPEFANKAHEGRIGDIV
;
A
#
# COMPACT_ATOMS: atom_id res chain seq x y z
N VAL A 1 7.98 -17.05 8.64
CA VAL A 1 8.67 -17.30 9.91
C VAL A 1 9.72 -18.38 9.74
N GLU A 2 9.34 -19.63 9.44
CA GLU A 2 10.29 -20.73 9.20
C GLU A 2 11.24 -20.48 8.02
N ALA A 3 10.80 -19.72 7.02
CA ALA A 3 11.61 -19.33 5.86
C ALA A 3 12.61 -18.20 6.14
N GLY A 4 12.65 -17.64 7.36
CA GLY A 4 13.61 -16.62 7.77
C GLY A 4 13.28 -15.18 7.36
N TYR A 5 12.03 -14.86 7.07
CA TYR A 5 11.60 -13.48 6.83
C TYR A 5 11.43 -12.72 8.15
N ASP A 6 11.77 -11.43 8.14
CA ASP A 6 11.74 -10.51 9.30
C ASP A 6 10.43 -9.72 9.41
N CYS A 7 9.63 -9.70 8.36
CA CYS A 7 8.30 -9.07 8.32
C CYS A 7 7.37 -9.82 7.37
N LEU A 8 6.08 -9.50 7.43
CA LEU A 8 5.08 -10.02 6.51
C LEU A 8 4.25 -8.85 5.95
N GLU A 9 3.95 -8.89 4.66
CA GLU A 9 3.02 -7.95 4.02
C GLU A 9 1.77 -8.70 3.54
N PHE A 10 0.62 -8.31 4.06
CA PHE A 10 -0.68 -8.79 3.60
C PHE A 10 -1.17 -7.94 2.43
N HIS A 11 -1.36 -8.57 1.28
CA HIS A 11 -1.77 -7.87 0.06
C HIS A 11 -3.28 -7.63 0.03
N LEU A 12 -3.69 -6.38 0.27
CA LEU A 12 -5.07 -5.90 0.31
C LEU A 12 -5.29 -4.78 -0.73
N ALA A 13 -4.76 -4.94 -1.94
CA ALA A 13 -4.80 -3.93 -2.99
C ALA A 13 -5.18 -4.52 -4.36
N HIS A 14 -5.35 -3.66 -5.38
CA HIS A 14 -5.40 -3.95 -6.81
C HIS A 14 -6.54 -4.87 -7.25
N ASN A 15 -7.63 -4.95 -6.47
CA ASN A 15 -8.77 -5.84 -6.67
C ASN A 15 -8.46 -7.33 -6.55
N TYR A 16 -7.37 -7.71 -5.85
CA TYR A 16 -7.22 -9.09 -5.41
C TYR A 16 -8.21 -9.42 -4.30
N LEU A 17 -8.29 -10.71 -3.93
CA LEU A 17 -9.38 -11.22 -3.11
C LEU A 17 -9.73 -10.39 -1.85
N PRO A 18 -8.79 -9.99 -0.99
CA PRO A 18 -9.14 -9.20 0.20
C PRO A 18 -9.67 -7.81 -0.15
N HIS A 19 -9.10 -7.14 -1.17
CA HIS A 19 -9.58 -5.85 -1.64
C HIS A 19 -11.00 -5.95 -2.22
N SER A 20 -11.29 -7.02 -2.96
CA SER A 20 -12.61 -7.22 -3.56
C SER A 20 -13.73 -7.40 -2.53
N PHE A 21 -13.41 -7.82 -1.30
CA PHE A 21 -14.36 -7.81 -0.18
C PHE A 21 -14.56 -6.40 0.39
N LEU A 22 -13.49 -5.62 0.51
CA LEU A 22 -13.53 -4.29 1.13
C LEU A 22 -14.27 -3.26 0.26
N SER A 23 -14.02 -3.26 -1.05
CA SER A 23 -14.58 -2.29 -1.99
C SER A 23 -16.06 -2.57 -2.33
N ALA A 24 -16.94 -1.58 -2.11
CA ALA A 24 -18.35 -1.71 -2.48
C ALA A 24 -18.57 -1.76 -4.01
N GLY A 25 -17.63 -1.23 -4.80
CA GLY A 25 -17.67 -1.32 -6.25
C GLY A 25 -17.47 -2.74 -6.78
N PHE A 26 -16.84 -3.62 -6.00
CA PHE A 26 -16.59 -5.04 -6.34
C PHE A 26 -17.42 -6.00 -5.50
N ASN A 27 -17.73 -5.65 -4.25
CA ASN A 27 -18.45 -6.52 -3.32
C ASN A 27 -19.97 -6.33 -3.43
N HIS A 28 -20.62 -7.24 -4.14
CA HIS A 28 -22.07 -7.27 -4.30
C HIS A 28 -22.76 -8.34 -3.44
N ARG A 29 -22.08 -8.82 -2.37
CA ARG A 29 -22.63 -9.81 -1.44
C ARG A 29 -23.74 -9.22 -0.58
N GLU A 30 -24.70 -10.07 -0.21
CA GLU A 30 -25.85 -9.70 0.63
C GLU A 30 -25.81 -10.38 2.01
N ASP A 31 -24.72 -11.10 2.32
CA ASP A 31 -24.48 -11.74 3.60
C ASP A 31 -23.63 -10.86 4.55
N GLU A 32 -23.18 -11.45 5.66
CA GLU A 32 -22.37 -10.76 6.68
C GLU A 32 -21.01 -10.24 6.19
N TYR A 33 -20.61 -10.52 4.95
CA TYR A 33 -19.39 -10.02 4.30
C TYR A 33 -19.65 -8.95 3.25
N GLY A 34 -20.91 -8.48 3.08
CA GLY A 34 -21.29 -7.50 2.06
C GLY A 34 -22.23 -6.42 2.56
N GLY A 35 -22.58 -5.48 1.69
CA GLY A 35 -23.46 -4.35 2.01
C GLY A 35 -22.75 -3.26 2.82
N SER A 36 -22.91 -3.22 4.14
CA SER A 36 -22.35 -2.16 4.98
C SER A 36 -20.82 -2.15 4.97
N PHE A 37 -20.23 -0.99 5.29
CA PHE A 37 -18.78 -0.86 5.39
C PHE A 37 -18.20 -1.85 6.40
N GLU A 38 -18.84 -2.02 7.55
CA GLU A 38 -18.43 -2.94 8.61
C GLU A 38 -18.41 -4.40 8.13
N ASN A 39 -19.43 -4.80 7.39
CA ASN A 39 -19.50 -6.14 6.80
C ASN A 39 -18.39 -6.38 5.79
N ARG A 40 -18.12 -5.39 4.92
CA ARG A 40 -17.04 -5.49 3.94
C ARG A 40 -15.64 -5.53 4.56
N CYS A 41 -15.46 -4.90 5.73
CA CYS A 41 -14.22 -4.98 6.50
C CYS A 41 -14.00 -6.34 7.15
N ARG A 42 -15.04 -7.12 7.40
CA ARG A 42 -14.98 -8.37 8.19
C ARG A 42 -13.93 -9.35 7.67
N PHE A 43 -13.99 -9.72 6.40
CA PHE A 43 -13.04 -10.71 5.83
C PHE A 43 -11.57 -10.24 5.92
N PRO A 44 -11.19 -9.03 5.46
CA PRO A 44 -9.83 -8.55 5.65
C PRO A 44 -9.36 -8.53 7.11
N LEU A 45 -10.22 -8.15 8.06
CA LEU A 45 -9.87 -8.11 9.48
C LEU A 45 -9.70 -9.51 10.08
N GLU A 46 -10.56 -10.47 9.72
CA GLU A 46 -10.41 -11.87 10.14
C GLU A 46 -9.07 -12.46 9.64
N VAL A 47 -8.65 -12.11 8.42
CA VAL A 47 -7.35 -12.53 7.89
C VAL A 47 -6.20 -11.87 8.67
N ILE A 48 -6.29 -10.57 8.97
CA ILE A 48 -5.29 -9.86 9.78
C ILE A 48 -5.16 -10.49 11.16
N ASP A 49 -6.29 -10.78 11.85
CA ASP A 49 -6.31 -11.40 13.16
C ASP A 49 -5.66 -12.79 13.14
N GLU A 50 -5.98 -13.61 12.12
CA GLU A 50 -5.38 -14.93 12.00
C GLU A 50 -3.89 -14.88 11.67
N ILE A 51 -3.45 -13.91 10.86
CA ILE A 51 -2.03 -13.65 10.61
C ILE A 51 -1.34 -13.31 11.94
N ARG A 52 -1.86 -12.32 12.69
CA ARG A 52 -1.28 -11.88 13.97
C ARG A 52 -1.16 -13.01 14.98
N LYS A 53 -2.18 -13.83 15.10
CA LYS A 53 -2.19 -14.99 15.99
C LYS A 53 -1.05 -15.97 15.70
N ASN A 54 -0.62 -16.08 14.45
CA ASN A 54 0.41 -17.02 14.00
C ASN A 54 1.79 -16.37 13.76
N MET A 55 1.92 -15.05 13.93
CA MET A 55 3.18 -14.34 13.84
C MET A 55 3.90 -14.31 15.19
N PRO A 56 5.26 -14.32 15.19
CA PRO A 56 6.03 -14.03 16.40
C PRO A 56 5.71 -12.66 16.96
N GLU A 57 5.75 -12.54 18.29
CA GLU A 57 5.67 -11.25 18.97
C GLU A 57 6.77 -10.30 18.47
N GLY A 58 6.43 -9.06 18.19
CA GLY A 58 7.35 -8.03 17.70
C GLY A 58 7.70 -8.10 16.20
N MET A 59 7.21 -9.11 15.46
CA MET A 59 7.39 -9.16 14.00
C MET A 59 6.45 -8.15 13.32
N PRO A 60 6.95 -7.22 12.48
CA PRO A 60 6.10 -6.22 11.83
C PRO A 60 5.13 -6.84 10.82
N LEU A 61 3.87 -6.37 10.86
CA LEU A 61 2.86 -6.66 9.85
C LEU A 61 2.57 -5.43 9.01
N PHE A 62 2.88 -5.54 7.73
CA PHE A 62 2.50 -4.57 6.71
C PHE A 62 1.18 -4.97 6.07
N ILE A 63 0.41 -3.98 5.62
CA ILE A 63 -0.64 -4.21 4.63
C ILE A 63 -0.36 -3.35 3.40
N ARG A 64 -0.47 -3.96 2.21
CA ARG A 64 -0.50 -3.20 0.98
C ARG A 64 -1.94 -2.89 0.63
N ILE A 65 -2.26 -1.59 0.54
CA ILE A 65 -3.64 -1.10 0.34
C ILE A 65 -3.66 0.00 -0.72
N ASP A 66 -4.71 0.04 -1.54
CA ASP A 66 -4.90 1.16 -2.47
C ASP A 66 -5.41 2.40 -1.74
N ALA A 67 -4.91 3.58 -2.12
CA ALA A 67 -5.36 4.84 -1.56
C ALA A 67 -6.84 5.13 -1.85
N GLN A 68 -7.32 4.63 -2.98
CA GLN A 68 -8.70 4.74 -3.44
C GLN A 68 -8.94 3.84 -4.65
N ASP A 69 -10.20 3.56 -4.97
CA ASP A 69 -10.59 2.93 -6.22
C ASP A 69 -10.80 3.99 -7.30
N ASP A 70 -9.97 3.96 -8.33
CA ASP A 70 -10.11 4.86 -9.46
C ASP A 70 -11.02 4.25 -10.54
N MET A 71 -11.81 5.11 -11.21
CA MET A 71 -12.64 4.72 -12.35
C MET A 71 -13.61 3.56 -12.05
N LEU A 72 -14.09 3.50 -10.81
CA LEU A 72 -15.04 2.49 -10.34
C LEU A 72 -16.19 3.17 -9.61
N GLU A 73 -17.41 2.90 -10.07
CA GLU A 73 -18.62 3.38 -9.40
C GLU A 73 -18.75 2.73 -8.02
N ASN A 74 -19.06 3.52 -7.01
CA ASN A 74 -19.12 3.08 -5.60
C ASN A 74 -17.84 2.42 -5.07
N GLY A 75 -16.70 2.64 -5.73
CA GLY A 75 -15.40 2.19 -5.25
C GLY A 75 -15.01 2.85 -3.93
N LEU A 76 -13.96 2.34 -3.30
CA LEU A 76 -13.40 2.91 -2.07
C LEU A 76 -12.94 4.35 -2.32
N THR A 77 -13.35 5.24 -1.44
CA THR A 77 -12.79 6.59 -1.34
C THR A 77 -11.55 6.57 -0.41
N ILE A 78 -10.73 7.61 -0.48
CA ILE A 78 -9.60 7.74 0.44
C ILE A 78 -10.07 7.84 1.91
N GLU A 79 -11.27 8.39 2.14
CA GLU A 79 -11.92 8.44 3.45
C GLU A 79 -12.24 7.04 3.99
N ASP A 80 -12.77 6.16 3.12
CA ASP A 80 -13.04 4.76 3.46
C ASP A 80 -11.74 4.02 3.81
N VAL A 81 -10.69 4.24 3.02
CA VAL A 81 -9.37 3.64 3.26
C VAL A 81 -8.79 4.11 4.59
N ILE A 82 -8.83 5.42 4.88
CA ILE A 82 -8.37 5.96 6.16
C ILE A 82 -9.16 5.35 7.33
N ARG A 83 -10.49 5.24 7.18
CA ARG A 83 -11.36 4.59 8.18
C ARG A 83 -10.97 3.13 8.41
N PHE A 84 -10.78 2.37 7.33
CA PHE A 84 -10.32 0.97 7.41
C PHE A 84 -8.95 0.85 8.07
N CYS A 85 -7.97 1.68 7.68
CA CYS A 85 -6.62 1.65 8.24
C CYS A 85 -6.61 1.92 9.75
N LYS A 86 -7.47 2.83 10.25
CA LYS A 86 -7.63 3.05 11.70
C LYS A 86 -8.13 1.80 12.42
N ILE A 87 -9.07 1.07 11.83
CA ILE A 87 -9.55 -0.21 12.39
C ILE A 87 -8.43 -1.27 12.31
N ALA A 88 -7.77 -1.40 11.16
CA ALA A 88 -6.68 -2.35 10.98
C ALA A 88 -5.52 -2.14 11.96
N LYS A 89 -5.24 -0.89 12.35
CA LYS A 89 -4.29 -0.54 13.41
C LYS A 89 -4.66 -1.20 14.74
N GLU A 90 -5.93 -1.16 15.14
CA GLU A 90 -6.41 -1.81 16.37
C GLU A 90 -6.32 -3.34 16.29
N HIS A 91 -6.34 -3.91 15.08
CA HIS A 91 -6.12 -5.32 14.80
C HIS A 91 -4.63 -5.70 14.66
N GLY A 92 -3.75 -4.75 14.89
CA GLY A 92 -2.31 -4.99 14.99
C GLY A 92 -1.52 -4.83 13.69
N VAL A 93 -2.03 -4.11 12.70
CA VAL A 93 -1.23 -3.67 11.55
C VAL A 93 -0.28 -2.57 12.00
N ASP A 94 1.00 -2.70 11.64
CA ASP A 94 2.06 -1.75 12.02
C ASP A 94 2.34 -0.72 10.92
N VAL A 95 2.33 -1.14 9.66
CA VAL A 95 2.79 -0.33 8.53
C VAL A 95 1.82 -0.42 7.36
N LEU A 96 1.57 0.72 6.71
CA LEU A 96 0.76 0.83 5.49
C LEU A 96 1.68 0.98 4.27
N ASP A 97 1.62 0.06 3.29
CA ASP A 97 2.18 0.27 1.95
C ASP A 97 1.06 0.79 1.04
N VAL A 98 1.09 2.09 0.75
CA VAL A 98 -0.01 2.77 0.06
C VAL A 98 0.19 2.75 -1.45
N SER A 99 -0.54 1.85 -2.11
CA SER A 99 -0.58 1.69 -3.56
C SER A 99 -1.75 2.44 -4.20
N ARG A 100 -2.01 2.19 -5.47
CA ARG A 100 -3.13 2.71 -6.24
C ARG A 100 -3.33 1.93 -7.52
N GLY A 101 -4.59 1.86 -7.97
CA GLY A 101 -4.97 1.19 -9.21
C GLY A 101 -5.61 -0.19 -8.99
N ASN A 102 -6.14 -0.76 -10.05
CA ASN A 102 -6.74 -2.09 -10.03
C ASN A 102 -6.63 -2.77 -11.39
N ILE A 103 -6.73 -4.09 -11.41
CA ILE A 103 -6.56 -4.90 -12.63
C ILE A 103 -7.83 -4.98 -13.50
N ILE A 104 -8.95 -4.40 -13.08
CA ILE A 104 -10.27 -4.59 -13.72
C ILE A 104 -10.65 -3.39 -14.58
N THR A 105 -10.31 -2.18 -14.19
CA THR A 105 -10.69 -0.95 -14.90
C THR A 105 -9.47 -0.32 -15.61
N ALA A 106 -9.70 0.79 -16.32
CA ALA A 106 -8.61 1.59 -16.88
C ALA A 106 -7.64 2.15 -15.80
N ALA A 107 -8.00 2.05 -14.51
CA ALA A 107 -7.11 2.37 -13.40
C ALA A 107 -5.91 1.42 -13.25
N SER A 108 -5.84 0.34 -14.02
CA SER A 108 -4.63 -0.48 -14.19
C SER A 108 -3.40 0.35 -14.61
N MET A 109 -3.61 1.51 -15.23
CA MET A 109 -2.56 2.49 -15.50
C MET A 109 -1.91 3.09 -14.25
N TYR A 110 -2.51 2.98 -13.07
CA TYR A 110 -1.93 3.42 -11.80
C TYR A 110 -1.26 2.26 -11.04
N GLU A 111 -1.68 1.02 -11.27
CA GLU A 111 -1.02 -0.17 -10.73
C GLU A 111 0.36 -0.39 -11.39
N VAL A 112 0.39 -0.32 -12.74
CA VAL A 112 1.63 -0.40 -13.52
C VAL A 112 1.75 0.87 -14.37
N PRO A 113 2.11 2.01 -13.74
CA PRO A 113 2.02 3.30 -14.39
C PRO A 113 2.97 3.42 -15.58
N PRO A 114 2.46 3.85 -16.76
CA PRO A 114 3.27 4.13 -17.93
C PRO A 114 4.10 5.42 -17.76
N ILE A 115 4.94 5.74 -18.75
CA ILE A 115 5.93 6.80 -18.63
C ILE A 115 5.32 8.20 -18.52
N ASP A 116 4.14 8.42 -19.01
CA ASP A 116 3.40 9.69 -18.99
C ASP A 116 2.69 9.97 -17.66
N VAL A 117 2.56 8.99 -16.77
CA VAL A 117 2.11 9.24 -15.38
C VAL A 117 3.24 9.90 -14.60
N PRO A 118 3.00 11.01 -13.88
CA PRO A 118 4.05 11.73 -13.14
C PRO A 118 4.80 10.87 -12.14
N ASN A 119 6.09 11.13 -11.94
CA ASN A 119 6.86 10.51 -10.86
C ASN A 119 6.31 10.97 -9.50
N GLY A 120 6.16 10.03 -8.55
CA GLY A 120 5.60 10.33 -7.23
C GLY A 120 4.09 10.56 -7.21
N PHE A 121 3.35 10.22 -8.27
CA PHE A 121 1.93 10.54 -8.46
C PHE A 121 1.01 10.12 -7.30
N ASN A 122 1.39 9.15 -6.51
CA ASN A 122 0.58 8.63 -5.40
C ASN A 122 1.06 9.10 -4.01
N ILE A 123 2.15 9.85 -3.94
CA ILE A 123 2.78 10.23 -2.65
C ILE A 123 1.88 11.13 -1.81
N ASP A 124 1.14 12.04 -2.41
CA ASP A 124 0.25 12.93 -1.64
C ASP A 124 -0.92 12.17 -1.01
N ASN A 125 -1.40 11.10 -1.64
CA ASN A 125 -2.38 10.19 -1.04
C ASN A 125 -1.78 9.44 0.16
N ALA A 126 -0.58 8.88 0.01
CA ALA A 126 0.12 8.21 1.09
C ALA A 126 0.38 9.16 2.28
N ALA A 127 0.83 10.38 2.00
CA ALA A 127 1.04 11.42 3.01
C ALA A 127 -0.25 11.78 3.77
N ARG A 128 -1.38 11.88 3.07
CA ARG A 128 -2.69 12.12 3.68
C ARG A 128 -3.09 10.96 4.60
N ILE A 129 -2.99 9.73 4.12
CA ILE A 129 -3.31 8.51 4.90
C ILE A 129 -2.42 8.44 6.14
N ARG A 130 -1.10 8.65 6.00
CA ARG A 130 -0.15 8.72 7.12
C ARG A 130 -0.57 9.73 8.17
N LYS A 131 -0.86 10.95 7.74
CA LYS A 131 -1.26 12.06 8.64
C LYS A 131 -2.53 11.75 9.42
N GLU A 132 -3.54 11.18 8.76
CA GLU A 132 -4.85 10.96 9.36
C GLU A 132 -4.94 9.68 10.21
N THR A 133 -4.07 8.68 9.94
CA THR A 133 -4.01 7.43 10.70
C THR A 133 -2.96 7.45 11.81
N GLY A 134 -1.93 8.27 11.65
CA GLY A 134 -0.74 8.27 12.53
C GLY A 134 0.01 6.94 12.50
N MET A 135 -0.02 6.22 11.36
CA MET A 135 0.69 4.96 11.16
C MET A 135 1.94 5.19 10.32
N LEU A 136 2.96 4.36 10.54
CA LEU A 136 4.10 4.27 9.62
C LEU A 136 3.59 3.94 8.22
N THR A 137 4.09 4.67 7.23
CA THR A 137 3.56 4.57 5.87
C THR A 137 4.69 4.51 4.84
N VAL A 138 4.53 3.60 3.90
CA VAL A 138 5.39 3.44 2.73
C VAL A 138 4.69 4.07 1.53
N GLY A 139 5.40 4.86 0.76
CA GLY A 139 4.90 5.48 -0.47
C GLY A 139 5.47 4.82 -1.73
N VAL A 140 4.60 4.59 -2.71
CA VAL A 140 4.96 4.09 -4.04
C VAL A 140 4.36 4.97 -5.12
N GLY A 141 4.94 4.95 -6.30
CA GLY A 141 4.39 5.64 -7.47
C GLY A 141 5.46 6.21 -8.40
N ARG A 142 6.10 5.37 -9.23
CA ARG A 142 7.14 5.78 -10.18
C ARG A 142 8.31 6.56 -9.53
N ILE A 143 8.71 6.17 -8.33
CA ILE A 143 9.94 6.67 -7.72
C ILE A 143 11.09 5.93 -8.42
N ASN A 144 11.92 6.64 -9.16
CA ASN A 144 12.96 6.06 -10.02
C ASN A 144 14.33 6.78 -9.91
N THR A 145 14.46 7.73 -8.99
CA THR A 145 15.73 8.41 -8.70
C THR A 145 15.94 8.52 -7.19
N ALA A 146 17.19 8.49 -6.76
CA ALA A 146 17.56 8.71 -5.37
C ALA A 146 17.16 10.13 -4.90
N ALA A 147 17.28 11.12 -5.77
CA ALA A 147 16.91 12.51 -5.45
C ALA A 147 15.42 12.64 -5.13
N LEU A 148 14.53 12.01 -5.92
CA LEU A 148 13.09 12.02 -5.63
C LEU A 148 12.76 11.27 -4.34
N ALA A 149 13.41 10.13 -4.10
CA ALA A 149 13.24 9.38 -2.86
C ALA A 149 13.63 10.23 -1.64
N GLU A 150 14.79 10.87 -1.69
CA GLU A 150 15.28 11.77 -0.64
C GLU A 150 14.33 12.98 -0.44
N GLU A 151 13.85 13.58 -1.51
CA GLU A 151 12.90 14.70 -1.45
C GLU A 151 11.62 14.29 -0.71
N ILE A 152 11.04 13.13 -1.04
CA ILE A 152 9.81 12.62 -0.43
C ILE A 152 9.99 12.40 1.08
N ILE A 153 11.10 11.79 1.48
CA ILE A 153 11.40 11.50 2.89
C ILE A 153 11.74 12.79 3.65
N SER A 154 12.58 13.66 3.10
CA SER A 154 12.98 14.93 3.75
C SER A 154 11.83 15.91 3.95
N GLN A 155 10.79 15.83 3.11
CA GLN A 155 9.54 16.58 3.26
C GLN A 155 8.57 15.94 4.27
N ASP A 156 8.94 14.87 4.96
CA ASP A 156 8.12 14.13 5.93
C ASP A 156 6.78 13.64 5.37
N LYS A 157 6.74 13.33 4.06
CA LYS A 157 5.51 12.85 3.41
C LYS A 157 5.17 11.42 3.78
N VAL A 158 6.19 10.55 3.81
CA VAL A 158 6.08 9.14 4.20
C VAL A 158 7.33 8.72 4.98
N ASP A 159 7.29 7.56 5.64
CA ASP A 159 8.41 7.04 6.43
C ASP A 159 9.40 6.23 5.59
N MET A 160 8.91 5.62 4.51
CA MET A 160 9.70 4.81 3.59
C MET A 160 9.17 4.96 2.16
N VAL A 161 10.02 4.64 1.18
CA VAL A 161 9.63 4.56 -0.23
C VAL A 161 9.87 3.17 -0.79
N VAL A 162 9.01 2.76 -1.72
CA VAL A 162 9.12 1.48 -2.46
C VAL A 162 9.37 1.75 -3.93
N MET A 163 10.34 1.04 -4.49
CA MET A 163 10.72 1.09 -5.89
C MET A 163 10.74 -0.32 -6.49
N GLY A 164 9.87 -0.62 -7.44
CA GLY A 164 9.88 -1.91 -8.14
C GLY A 164 10.87 -1.91 -9.31
N ARG A 165 10.48 -1.29 -10.43
CA ARG A 165 11.25 -1.31 -11.69
C ARG A 165 12.66 -0.71 -11.58
N ALA A 166 12.85 0.31 -10.75
CA ALA A 166 14.18 0.89 -10.51
C ALA A 166 15.13 -0.13 -9.86
N GLN A 167 14.66 -0.93 -8.90
CA GLN A 167 15.45 -1.98 -8.27
C GLN A 167 15.69 -3.19 -9.21
N LEU A 168 14.76 -3.45 -10.15
CA LEU A 168 14.98 -4.47 -11.18
C LEU A 168 16.03 -4.03 -12.20
N ALA A 169 16.06 -2.73 -12.55
CA ALA A 169 17.05 -2.17 -13.46
C ALA A 169 18.46 -2.14 -12.81
N ASP A 170 18.51 -1.79 -11.53
CA ASP A 170 19.76 -1.72 -10.77
C ASP A 170 19.57 -2.32 -9.36
N PRO A 171 19.91 -3.60 -9.14
CA PRO A 171 19.81 -4.24 -7.82
C PRO A 171 20.64 -3.54 -6.73
N GLU A 172 21.72 -2.84 -7.11
CA GLU A 172 22.58 -2.07 -6.20
C GLU A 172 22.12 -0.61 -5.99
N PHE A 173 20.93 -0.24 -6.48
CA PHE A 173 20.41 1.11 -6.42
C PHE A 173 20.54 1.74 -5.02
N ALA A 174 20.03 1.06 -4.00
CA ALA A 174 20.03 1.57 -2.62
C ALA A 174 21.47 1.70 -2.06
N ASN A 175 22.34 0.72 -2.33
CA ASN A 175 23.75 0.75 -1.90
C ASN A 175 24.49 1.91 -2.60
N LYS A 176 24.32 2.07 -3.91
CA LYS A 176 24.95 3.16 -4.67
C LYS A 176 24.46 4.54 -4.17
N ALA A 177 23.16 4.66 -3.89
CA ALA A 177 22.61 5.89 -3.33
C ALA A 177 23.22 6.19 -1.94
N HIS A 178 23.29 5.20 -1.05
CA HIS A 178 23.87 5.33 0.28
C HIS A 178 25.36 5.71 0.25
N GLU A 179 26.11 5.17 -0.69
CA GLU A 179 27.55 5.45 -0.89
C GLU A 179 27.83 6.74 -1.65
N GLY A 180 26.80 7.48 -2.07
CA GLY A 180 26.95 8.72 -2.86
C GLY A 180 27.32 8.50 -4.33
N ARG A 181 27.28 7.24 -4.81
CA ARG A 181 27.55 6.85 -6.20
C ARG A 181 26.34 7.00 -7.11
N ILE A 182 25.65 8.17 -7.03
CA ILE A 182 24.40 8.43 -7.77
C ILE A 182 24.61 8.33 -9.28
N GLY A 183 25.77 8.74 -9.79
CA GLY A 183 26.10 8.67 -11.22
C GLY A 183 26.29 7.25 -11.77
N ASP A 184 26.40 6.25 -10.90
CA ASP A 184 26.56 4.84 -11.28
C ASP A 184 25.20 4.09 -11.32
N ILE A 185 24.11 4.74 -10.93
CA ILE A 185 22.76 4.15 -10.95
C ILE A 185 22.27 4.12 -12.41
N VAL A 186 21.77 2.96 -12.85
CA VAL A 186 21.28 2.71 -14.21
C VAL A 186 19.79 3.07 -14.34
#